data_89b62d91fb4dc53869530754c262092e
#
_entry.id   89b62d91fb4dc53869530754c262092e
#
_cell.length_a   1.000
_cell.length_b   1.000
_cell.length_c   1.000
_cell.angle_alpha   90.00
_cell.angle_beta   90.00
_cell.angle_gamma   90.00
#
_symmetry.space_group_name_H-M   'P 1'
#
loop_
_entity.id
_entity.type
_entity.pdbx_description
1 polymer ?
#
loop_
_entity_poly.entity_id
_entity_poly.type
_entity_poly.pdbx_seq_one_letter_code
_entity_poly.pdbx_strand_id
1 'polypeptide(L)'
;MGTVHPAIYKKFKIFSRFFVGRPVWCTWQVTYRCNFSCTFCDYWKCRVKPSEELSVADIERGSRNLARISSLMISIGGGEPFLRPDLPQIIEALARYHMPLITTNGWFVTREAARDAYRAGLWGASVSLDYASEEKHDRARGVKGAYRRALKALEHFSGERCGRFQRVNVMAVLMKDNADELEPLIQLAARYGAFFMVQPYCNLKGGGREFTHDVAVARRLLELHEKYENFISNKYFLERFDLAHDGGVPGCRAGKGFFNIDNFGMVAKCVEDLEHPLGNIVSDDALGILSRLNAAWRANTCRSCWYNCRGEIEALYNPRGFLNAMPVVLSTWSRTRRK
;
A
#
# COMPACT_ATOMS: atom_id res chain seq x y z
N MET A 1 27.05 -6.52 23.53
CA MET A 1 26.45 -6.71 22.21
C MET A 1 25.26 -5.79 22.10
N GLY A 2 25.32 -4.74 21.27
CA GLY A 2 24.22 -3.79 21.09
C GLY A 2 23.01 -4.49 20.48
N THR A 3 21.85 -4.37 21.11
CA THR A 3 20.59 -4.94 20.60
C THR A 3 20.22 -4.26 19.28
N VAL A 4 20.15 -5.03 18.20
CA VAL A 4 19.72 -4.53 16.88
C VAL A 4 18.28 -4.02 16.99
N HIS A 5 18.04 -2.79 16.54
CA HIS A 5 16.71 -2.19 16.59
C HIS A 5 15.66 -3.09 15.87
N PRO A 6 14.49 -3.37 16.48
CA PRO A 6 13.51 -4.32 15.93
C PRO A 6 13.11 -4.09 14.46
N ALA A 7 13.03 -2.82 14.04
CA ALA A 7 12.73 -2.48 12.64
C ALA A 7 13.87 -2.89 11.67
N ILE A 8 15.12 -2.79 12.09
CA ILE A 8 16.27 -3.23 11.27
C ILE A 8 16.25 -4.75 11.13
N TYR A 9 15.99 -5.46 12.22
CA TYR A 9 15.86 -6.92 12.21
C TYR A 9 14.76 -7.41 11.26
N LYS A 10 13.57 -6.75 11.30
CA LYS A 10 12.46 -7.09 10.39
C LYS A 10 12.80 -6.80 8.92
N LYS A 11 13.43 -5.66 8.63
CA LYS A 11 13.91 -5.35 7.27
C LYS A 11 14.89 -6.41 6.77
N PHE A 12 15.84 -6.80 7.60
CA PHE A 12 16.79 -7.86 7.26
C PHE A 12 16.08 -9.19 6.99
N LYS A 13 15.09 -9.55 7.83
CA LYS A 13 14.28 -10.74 7.61
C LYS A 13 13.52 -10.70 6.28
N ILE A 14 12.84 -9.59 5.97
CA ILE A 14 12.12 -9.44 4.69
C ILE A 14 13.10 -9.59 3.52
N PHE A 15 14.25 -8.93 3.61
CA PHE A 15 15.28 -8.99 2.57
C PHE A 15 15.84 -10.40 2.38
N SER A 16 16.15 -11.11 3.47
CA SER A 16 16.60 -12.50 3.39
C SER A 16 15.55 -13.44 2.77
N ARG A 17 14.26 -13.20 3.03
CA ARG A 17 13.15 -13.97 2.46
C ARG A 17 12.98 -13.72 0.97
N PHE A 18 13.22 -12.49 0.52
CA PHE A 18 13.26 -12.16 -0.91
C PHE A 18 14.27 -13.03 -1.67
N PHE A 19 15.51 -13.16 -1.18
CA PHE A 19 16.55 -13.96 -1.85
C PHE A 19 16.25 -15.46 -1.92
N VAL A 20 15.51 -15.99 -0.96
CA VAL A 20 15.05 -17.39 -1.02
C VAL A 20 13.71 -17.55 -1.75
N GLY A 21 13.26 -16.50 -2.45
CA GLY A 21 12.11 -16.54 -3.34
C GLY A 21 10.76 -16.63 -2.59
N ARG A 22 10.67 -16.14 -1.36
CA ARG A 22 9.42 -16.00 -0.61
C ARG A 22 8.75 -14.67 -0.91
N PRO A 23 7.41 -14.56 -0.78
CA PRO A 23 6.73 -13.28 -0.92
C PRO A 23 7.22 -12.29 0.15
N VAL A 24 7.24 -11.00 -0.21
CA VAL A 24 7.69 -9.90 0.67
C VAL A 24 6.60 -8.88 0.95
N TRP A 25 5.49 -8.95 0.23
CA TRP A 25 4.36 -8.04 0.35
C TRP A 25 3.05 -8.80 0.49
N CYS A 26 2.18 -8.30 1.37
CA CYS A 26 0.80 -8.73 1.49
C CYS A 26 -0.09 -7.49 1.61
N THR A 27 -1.16 -7.43 0.81
CA THR A 27 -2.26 -6.50 1.08
C THR A 27 -3.27 -7.23 1.96
N TRP A 28 -3.57 -6.71 3.15
CA TRP A 28 -4.62 -7.23 4.00
C TRP A 28 -5.75 -6.23 4.10
N GLN A 29 -6.87 -6.58 3.50
CA GLN A 29 -8.08 -5.77 3.51
C GLN A 29 -8.85 -6.06 4.79
N VAL A 30 -8.60 -5.29 5.86
CA VAL A 30 -9.17 -5.53 7.19
C VAL A 30 -10.66 -5.19 7.29
N THR A 31 -11.17 -4.43 6.31
CA THR A 31 -12.57 -4.07 6.14
C THR A 31 -12.86 -3.69 4.69
N TYR A 32 -14.06 -3.93 4.20
CA TYR A 32 -14.56 -3.34 2.95
C TYR A 32 -15.48 -2.14 3.18
N ARG A 33 -15.83 -1.84 4.43
CA ARG A 33 -16.62 -0.64 4.76
C ARG A 33 -15.83 0.61 4.48
N CYS A 34 -16.45 1.59 3.84
CA CYS A 34 -15.85 2.89 3.57
C CYS A 34 -16.87 4.01 3.84
N ASN A 35 -16.39 5.13 4.33
CA ASN A 35 -17.20 6.34 4.55
C ASN A 35 -17.18 7.28 3.33
N PHE A 36 -16.40 6.97 2.29
CA PHE A 36 -16.35 7.71 1.03
C PHE A 36 -17.05 6.95 -0.08
N SER A 37 -17.50 7.69 -1.10
CA SER A 37 -18.12 7.16 -2.32
C SER A 37 -17.34 7.62 -3.56
N CYS A 38 -16.04 7.32 -3.57
CA CYS A 38 -15.13 7.73 -4.66
C CYS A 38 -15.67 7.26 -6.01
N THR A 39 -15.66 8.15 -7.01
CA THR A 39 -16.19 7.88 -8.36
C THR A 39 -15.45 6.77 -9.10
N PHE A 40 -14.19 6.53 -8.71
CA PHE A 40 -13.27 5.60 -9.34
C PHE A 40 -13.02 4.31 -8.53
N CYS A 41 -13.84 4.01 -7.50
CA CYS A 41 -13.65 2.86 -6.63
C CYS A 41 -14.99 2.30 -6.16
N ASP A 42 -15.18 0.98 -6.24
CA ASP A 42 -16.43 0.30 -5.86
C ASP A 42 -16.40 -0.38 -4.49
N TYR A 43 -15.32 -0.27 -3.73
CA TYR A 43 -15.24 -0.89 -2.39
C TYR A 43 -16.34 -0.41 -1.43
N TRP A 44 -16.77 0.84 -1.51
CA TRP A 44 -17.85 1.38 -0.70
C TRP A 44 -19.23 0.76 -0.99
N LYS A 45 -19.37 0.09 -2.14
CA LYS A 45 -20.60 -0.66 -2.52
C LYS A 45 -20.65 -2.03 -1.83
N CYS A 46 -19.52 -2.53 -1.31
CA CYS A 46 -19.48 -3.81 -0.60
C CYS A 46 -20.16 -3.67 0.76
N ARG A 47 -21.27 -4.41 0.94
CA ARG A 47 -22.07 -4.38 2.16
C ARG A 47 -21.61 -5.47 3.13
N VAL A 48 -20.56 -5.18 3.87
CA VAL A 48 -20.02 -6.06 4.93
C VAL A 48 -20.45 -5.49 6.29
N LYS A 49 -20.95 -6.33 7.19
CA LYS A 49 -21.26 -5.95 8.57
C LYS A 49 -20.00 -6.03 9.43
N PRO A 50 -19.86 -5.20 10.48
CA PRO A 50 -18.73 -5.30 11.41
C PRO A 50 -18.56 -6.68 12.04
N SER A 51 -19.67 -7.42 12.27
CA SER A 51 -19.65 -8.77 12.84
C SER A 51 -19.15 -9.85 11.89
N GLU A 52 -19.01 -9.55 10.60
CA GLU A 52 -18.52 -10.46 9.57
C GLU A 52 -17.00 -10.29 9.34
N GLU A 53 -16.40 -9.25 9.91
CA GLU A 53 -14.97 -8.99 9.81
C GLU A 53 -14.20 -9.85 10.82
N LEU A 54 -12.98 -10.23 10.48
CA LEU A 54 -12.10 -10.96 11.40
C LEU A 54 -11.91 -10.20 12.71
N SER A 55 -12.01 -10.91 13.82
CA SER A 55 -11.66 -10.38 15.14
C SER A 55 -10.13 -10.14 15.25
N VAL A 56 -9.73 -9.35 16.24
CA VAL A 56 -8.30 -9.15 16.56
C VAL A 56 -7.60 -10.49 16.82
N ALA A 57 -8.26 -11.41 17.52
CA ALA A 57 -7.72 -12.73 17.80
C ALA A 57 -7.51 -13.58 16.53
N ASP A 58 -8.42 -13.47 15.56
CA ASP A 58 -8.29 -14.12 14.26
C ASP A 58 -7.12 -13.51 13.45
N ILE A 59 -7.01 -12.18 13.43
CA ILE A 59 -5.91 -11.48 12.77
C ILE A 59 -4.57 -11.85 13.43
N GLU A 60 -4.51 -11.98 14.75
CA GLU A 60 -3.29 -12.44 15.44
C GLU A 60 -2.92 -13.88 15.05
N ARG A 61 -3.89 -14.80 14.98
CA ARG A 61 -3.65 -16.17 14.50
C ARG A 61 -3.15 -16.17 13.07
N GLY A 62 -3.81 -15.42 12.18
CA GLY A 62 -3.41 -15.28 10.79
C GLY A 62 -2.02 -14.66 10.63
N SER A 63 -1.71 -13.63 11.40
CA SER A 63 -0.38 -12.98 11.43
C SER A 63 0.72 -13.96 11.85
N ARG A 64 0.48 -14.75 12.89
CA ARG A 64 1.41 -15.82 13.34
C ARG A 64 1.57 -16.90 12.27
N ASN A 65 0.50 -17.27 11.60
CA ASN A 65 0.53 -18.25 10.54
C ASN A 65 1.31 -17.74 9.31
N LEU A 66 1.11 -16.47 8.93
CA LEU A 66 1.90 -15.78 7.90
C LEU A 66 3.40 -15.77 8.20
N ALA A 67 3.77 -15.62 9.46
CA ALA A 67 5.18 -15.60 9.88
C ALA A 67 5.92 -16.92 9.53
N ARG A 68 5.21 -18.02 9.37
CA ARG A 68 5.76 -19.31 8.88
C ARG A 68 6.07 -19.25 7.38
N ILE A 69 5.34 -18.43 6.61
CA ILE A 69 5.61 -18.21 5.19
C ILE A 69 6.79 -17.25 5.05
N SER A 70 6.66 -16.05 5.61
CA SER A 70 7.64 -14.97 5.50
C SER A 70 7.40 -13.87 6.55
N SER A 71 8.43 -13.06 6.82
CA SER A 71 8.23 -11.73 7.38
C SER A 71 7.88 -10.79 6.21
N LEU A 72 6.79 -10.05 6.33
CA LEU A 72 6.18 -9.32 5.20
C LEU A 72 6.06 -7.82 5.52
N MET A 73 6.10 -7.01 4.49
CA MET A 73 5.43 -5.71 4.52
C MET A 73 3.93 -5.96 4.31
N ILE A 74 3.11 -5.55 5.28
CA ILE A 74 1.65 -5.72 5.20
C ILE A 74 1.01 -4.36 5.00
N SER A 75 0.38 -4.18 3.83
CA SER A 75 -0.45 -3.02 3.54
C SER A 75 -1.86 -3.24 4.09
N ILE A 76 -2.16 -2.62 5.20
CA ILE A 76 -3.51 -2.57 5.78
C ILE A 76 -4.36 -1.64 4.90
N GLY A 77 -5.42 -2.17 4.33
CA GLY A 77 -6.30 -1.43 3.41
C GLY A 77 -7.69 -2.01 3.37
N GLY A 78 -8.34 -1.85 2.20
CA GLY A 78 -9.70 -2.28 1.92
C GLY A 78 -10.58 -1.07 1.62
N GLY A 79 -11.67 -0.84 2.39
CA GLY A 79 -12.42 0.42 2.39
C GLY A 79 -11.64 1.50 3.16
N GLU A 80 -12.12 1.89 4.35
CA GLU A 80 -11.38 2.80 5.23
C GLU A 80 -11.00 2.08 6.54
N PRO A 81 -9.72 1.76 6.77
CA PRO A 81 -9.30 1.02 7.95
C PRO A 81 -9.61 1.72 9.28
N PHE A 82 -9.63 3.05 9.32
CA PHE A 82 -9.96 3.83 10.53
C PHE A 82 -11.46 3.77 10.91
N LEU A 83 -12.30 3.06 10.14
CA LEU A 83 -13.64 2.66 10.59
C LEU A 83 -13.61 1.50 11.59
N ARG A 84 -12.47 0.80 11.72
CA ARG A 84 -12.25 -0.25 12.72
C ARG A 84 -11.86 0.39 14.06
N PRO A 85 -12.70 0.29 15.11
CA PRO A 85 -12.37 0.84 16.43
C PRO A 85 -11.18 0.10 17.10
N ASP A 86 -10.96 -1.15 16.71
CA ASP A 86 -9.88 -2.03 17.15
C ASP A 86 -8.63 -1.98 16.26
N LEU A 87 -8.52 -0.96 15.39
CA LEU A 87 -7.38 -0.82 14.47
C LEU A 87 -6.01 -0.80 15.17
N PRO A 88 -5.81 -0.14 16.33
CA PRO A 88 -4.52 -0.20 17.02
C PRO A 88 -4.13 -1.63 17.43
N GLN A 89 -5.08 -2.43 17.91
CA GLN A 89 -4.86 -3.83 18.28
C GLN A 89 -4.55 -4.70 17.05
N ILE A 90 -5.20 -4.44 15.92
CA ILE A 90 -4.89 -5.08 14.62
C ILE A 90 -3.46 -4.76 14.21
N ILE A 91 -3.06 -3.48 14.26
CA ILE A 91 -1.69 -3.06 13.94
C ILE A 91 -0.68 -3.77 14.84
N GLU A 92 -0.95 -3.84 16.16
CA GLU A 92 -0.09 -4.52 17.12
C GLU A 92 0.07 -6.01 16.80
N ALA A 93 -1.04 -6.71 16.52
CA ALA A 93 -1.05 -8.12 16.16
C ALA A 93 -0.19 -8.40 14.89
N LEU A 94 -0.26 -7.52 13.90
CA LEU A 94 0.55 -7.60 12.69
C LEU A 94 2.02 -7.22 12.97
N ALA A 95 2.24 -6.19 13.77
CA ALA A 95 3.57 -5.66 14.06
C ALA A 95 4.45 -6.64 14.85
N ARG A 96 3.89 -7.65 15.53
CA ARG A 96 4.68 -8.70 16.21
C ARG A 96 5.61 -9.44 15.25
N TYR A 97 5.16 -9.70 14.02
CA TYR A 97 5.88 -10.53 13.07
C TYR A 97 6.25 -9.81 11.76
N HIS A 98 5.52 -8.77 11.40
CA HIS A 98 5.54 -8.11 10.11
C HIS A 98 5.83 -6.62 10.24
N MET A 99 5.86 -5.91 9.11
CA MET A 99 5.97 -4.45 9.03
C MET A 99 4.64 -3.88 8.49
N PRO A 100 3.69 -3.47 9.34
CA PRO A 100 2.42 -2.93 8.91
C PRO A 100 2.57 -1.51 8.35
N LEU A 101 1.95 -1.28 7.20
CA LEU A 101 1.70 0.02 6.60
C LEU A 101 0.18 0.21 6.50
N ILE A 102 -0.30 1.43 6.46
CA ILE A 102 -1.73 1.70 6.29
C ILE A 102 -1.96 2.67 5.12
N THR A 103 -3.04 2.44 4.38
CA THR A 103 -3.57 3.42 3.42
C THR A 103 -4.93 3.89 3.92
N THR A 104 -5.11 5.22 3.99
CA THR A 104 -6.31 5.85 4.54
C THR A 104 -6.74 7.05 3.71
N ASN A 105 -8.05 7.34 3.69
CA ASN A 105 -8.59 8.58 3.17
C ASN A 105 -8.40 9.78 4.13
N GLY A 106 -7.94 9.52 5.35
CA GLY A 106 -7.59 10.53 6.35
C GLY A 106 -8.76 11.08 7.16
N TRP A 107 -10.01 10.70 6.87
CA TRP A 107 -11.20 11.30 7.50
C TRP A 107 -11.25 11.16 9.01
N PHE A 108 -10.91 9.97 9.52
CA PHE A 108 -10.96 9.65 10.95
C PHE A 108 -9.61 9.78 11.66
N VAL A 109 -8.56 10.23 10.96
CA VAL A 109 -7.23 10.36 11.53
C VAL A 109 -7.17 11.61 12.40
N THR A 110 -7.29 11.42 13.72
CA THR A 110 -6.99 12.43 14.73
C THR A 110 -5.52 12.33 15.13
N ARG A 111 -5.02 13.33 15.88
CA ARG A 111 -3.68 13.28 16.47
C ARG A 111 -3.49 12.04 17.37
N GLU A 112 -4.50 11.74 18.17
CA GLU A 112 -4.51 10.57 19.05
C GLU A 112 -4.50 9.27 18.23
N ALA A 113 -5.38 9.13 17.23
CA ALA A 113 -5.42 7.95 16.36
C ALA A 113 -4.08 7.70 15.64
N ALA A 114 -3.41 8.76 15.16
CA ALA A 114 -2.09 8.66 14.54
C ALA A 114 -1.02 8.19 15.55
N ARG A 115 -1.04 8.75 16.78
CA ARG A 115 -0.15 8.36 17.88
C ARG A 115 -0.33 6.90 18.27
N ASP A 116 -1.58 6.46 18.45
CA ASP A 116 -1.89 5.09 18.86
C ASP A 116 -1.51 4.08 17.78
N ALA A 117 -1.75 4.40 16.51
CA ALA A 117 -1.28 3.57 15.39
C ALA A 117 0.25 3.39 15.40
N TYR A 118 1.02 4.49 15.62
CA TYR A 118 2.47 4.39 15.70
C TYR A 118 2.95 3.63 16.92
N ARG A 119 2.32 3.82 18.09
CA ARG A 119 2.63 3.06 19.33
C ARG A 119 2.35 1.58 19.18
N ALA A 120 1.30 1.23 18.45
CA ALA A 120 0.96 -0.15 18.09
C ALA A 120 1.97 -0.80 17.12
N GLY A 121 2.90 -0.03 16.55
CA GLY A 121 3.97 -0.53 15.69
C GLY A 121 3.76 -0.27 14.19
N LEU A 122 2.88 0.66 13.82
CA LEU A 122 2.73 1.10 12.43
C LEU A 122 4.08 1.62 11.91
N TRP A 123 4.51 1.09 10.76
CA TRP A 123 5.76 1.52 10.12
C TRP A 123 5.55 2.68 9.14
N GLY A 124 4.42 2.76 8.47
CA GLY A 124 4.14 3.83 7.53
C GLY A 124 2.66 4.08 7.30
N ALA A 125 2.32 5.33 7.07
CA ALA A 125 0.98 5.77 6.70
C ALA A 125 1.00 6.44 5.33
N SER A 126 0.12 6.00 4.43
CA SER A 126 -0.12 6.60 3.13
C SER A 126 -1.50 7.27 3.15
N VAL A 127 -1.52 8.60 3.03
CA VAL A 127 -2.75 9.38 2.96
C VAL A 127 -3.12 9.57 1.49
N SER A 128 -4.33 9.20 1.14
CA SER A 128 -4.84 9.29 -0.23
C SER A 128 -5.13 10.75 -0.61
N LEU A 129 -4.44 11.26 -1.64
CA LEU A 129 -4.64 12.62 -2.14
C LEU A 129 -4.32 12.66 -3.63
N ASP A 130 -5.36 12.87 -4.48
CA ASP A 130 -5.24 12.75 -5.93
C ASP A 130 -5.20 14.09 -6.67
N TYR A 131 -5.64 15.18 -6.02
CA TYR A 131 -5.64 16.53 -6.55
C TYR A 131 -5.13 17.52 -5.50
N ALA A 132 -4.40 18.51 -5.95
CA ALA A 132 -3.97 19.64 -5.10
C ALA A 132 -5.09 20.69 -4.91
N SER A 133 -6.14 20.62 -5.74
CA SER A 133 -7.37 21.39 -5.62
C SER A 133 -8.36 20.71 -4.68
N GLU A 134 -8.85 21.46 -3.66
CA GLU A 134 -9.88 20.98 -2.73
C GLU A 134 -11.15 20.56 -3.47
N GLU A 135 -11.63 21.39 -4.39
CA GLU A 135 -12.86 21.13 -5.12
C GLU A 135 -12.78 19.85 -5.97
N LYS A 136 -11.67 19.69 -6.71
CA LYS A 136 -11.45 18.49 -7.54
C LYS A 136 -11.31 17.25 -6.70
N HIS A 137 -10.57 17.31 -5.58
CA HIS A 137 -10.36 16.18 -4.69
C HIS A 137 -11.68 15.74 -4.03
N ASP A 138 -12.42 16.68 -3.47
CA ASP A 138 -13.71 16.41 -2.81
C ASP A 138 -14.71 15.78 -3.79
N ARG A 139 -14.76 16.30 -5.03
CA ARG A 139 -15.61 15.75 -6.10
C ARG A 139 -15.23 14.30 -6.44
N ALA A 140 -13.95 14.03 -6.68
CA ALA A 140 -13.48 12.68 -7.03
C ALA A 140 -13.68 11.67 -5.88
N ARG A 141 -13.52 12.13 -4.63
CA ARG A 141 -13.72 11.30 -3.44
C ARG A 141 -15.19 11.20 -2.99
N GLY A 142 -16.09 11.97 -3.61
CA GLY A 142 -17.53 11.95 -3.33
C GLY A 142 -17.94 12.50 -1.96
N VAL A 143 -17.05 13.24 -1.28
CA VAL A 143 -17.30 13.78 0.06
C VAL A 143 -16.68 15.16 0.21
N LYS A 144 -17.51 16.17 0.55
CA LYS A 144 -17.07 17.53 0.83
C LYS A 144 -16.18 17.56 2.08
N GLY A 145 -15.01 18.21 1.98
CA GLY A 145 -14.03 18.32 3.05
C GLY A 145 -13.02 17.17 3.10
N ALA A 146 -13.06 16.23 2.14
CA ALA A 146 -12.09 15.14 2.03
C ALA A 146 -10.66 15.66 1.94
N TYR A 147 -10.43 16.70 1.12
CA TYR A 147 -9.13 17.35 0.97
C TYR A 147 -8.58 17.88 2.32
N ARG A 148 -9.38 18.65 3.04
CA ARG A 148 -8.97 19.22 4.33
C ARG A 148 -8.69 18.15 5.37
N ARG A 149 -9.45 17.05 5.36
CA ARG A 149 -9.23 15.91 6.26
C ARG A 149 -7.93 15.18 5.91
N ALA A 150 -7.64 14.99 4.63
CA ALA A 150 -6.38 14.42 4.19
C ALA A 150 -5.17 15.26 4.61
N LEU A 151 -5.23 16.60 4.48
CA LEU A 151 -4.17 17.49 4.96
C LEU A 151 -3.97 17.42 6.47
N LYS A 152 -5.05 17.37 7.26
CA LYS A 152 -4.95 17.18 8.71
C LYS A 152 -4.37 15.83 9.07
N ALA A 153 -4.71 14.77 8.34
CA ALA A 153 -4.12 13.46 8.55
C ALA A 153 -2.62 13.46 8.28
N LEU A 154 -2.15 14.14 7.23
CA LEU A 154 -0.72 14.33 6.96
C LEU A 154 -0.03 15.06 8.12
N GLU A 155 -0.64 16.14 8.62
CA GLU A 155 -0.13 16.88 9.78
C GLU A 155 -0.02 15.99 11.02
N HIS A 156 -1.08 15.25 11.36
CA HIS A 156 -1.13 14.38 12.53
C HIS A 156 -0.10 13.26 12.43
N PHE A 157 -0.05 12.53 11.33
CA PHE A 157 0.95 11.47 11.14
C PHE A 157 2.39 12.02 11.17
N SER A 158 2.64 13.17 10.54
CA SER A 158 3.97 13.77 10.53
C SER A 158 4.41 14.25 11.92
N GLY A 159 3.47 14.82 12.70
CA GLY A 159 3.73 15.32 14.05
C GLY A 159 3.88 14.24 15.11
N GLU A 160 3.19 13.10 14.97
CA GLU A 160 3.17 12.02 15.95
C GLU A 160 4.18 10.89 15.67
N ARG A 161 5.03 11.03 14.65
CA ARG A 161 6.14 10.08 14.44
C ARG A 161 7.03 10.02 15.68
N CYS A 162 7.15 8.86 16.29
CA CYS A 162 7.98 8.63 17.47
C CYS A 162 9.27 7.84 17.15
N GLY A 163 9.43 7.37 15.91
CA GLY A 163 10.61 6.62 15.50
C GLY A 163 11.15 7.05 14.15
N ARG A 164 12.49 7.06 14.02
CA ARG A 164 13.21 7.39 12.77
C ARG A 164 12.89 6.48 11.57
N PHE A 165 12.18 5.39 11.79
CA PHE A 165 11.80 4.43 10.73
C PHE A 165 10.35 4.59 10.28
N GLN A 166 9.58 5.49 10.91
CA GLN A 166 8.19 5.70 10.57
C GLN A 166 8.07 6.66 9.37
N ARG A 167 7.21 6.31 8.43
CA ARG A 167 7.03 7.03 7.17
C ARG A 167 5.64 7.63 7.08
N VAL A 168 5.57 8.77 6.40
CA VAL A 168 4.31 9.37 5.94
C VAL A 168 4.42 9.58 4.44
N ASN A 169 3.42 9.16 3.70
CA ASN A 169 3.37 9.33 2.26
C ASN A 169 2.05 10.01 1.86
N VAL A 170 2.10 10.82 0.83
CA VAL A 170 0.95 11.10 -0.02
C VAL A 170 0.90 10.01 -1.07
N MET A 171 -0.27 9.38 -1.24
CA MET A 171 -0.51 8.38 -2.28
C MET A 171 -1.55 8.92 -3.25
N ALA A 172 -1.16 9.15 -4.51
CA ALA A 172 -2.05 9.57 -5.57
C ALA A 172 -2.39 8.43 -6.52
N VAL A 173 -3.63 8.39 -7.00
CA VAL A 173 -4.03 7.61 -8.15
C VAL A 173 -3.95 8.53 -9.37
N LEU A 174 -3.12 8.18 -10.35
CA LEU A 174 -3.04 8.89 -11.61
C LEU A 174 -4.25 8.52 -12.47
N MET A 175 -5.04 9.51 -12.80
CA MET A 175 -6.24 9.44 -13.62
C MET A 175 -6.10 10.34 -14.86
N LYS A 176 -7.06 10.29 -15.77
CA LYS A 176 -7.08 11.02 -17.03
C LYS A 176 -6.88 12.54 -16.88
N ASP A 177 -7.42 13.13 -15.80
CA ASP A 177 -7.53 14.57 -15.61
C ASP A 177 -6.65 15.15 -14.49
N ASN A 178 -5.71 14.35 -13.94
CA ASN A 178 -4.90 14.80 -12.80
C ASN A 178 -3.37 14.70 -12.98
N ALA A 179 -2.90 14.49 -14.20
CA ALA A 179 -1.45 14.44 -14.45
C ALA A 179 -0.75 15.76 -14.07
N ASP A 180 -1.40 16.91 -14.28
CA ASP A 180 -0.86 18.23 -13.93
C ASP A 180 -0.92 18.52 -12.42
N GLU A 181 -1.71 17.77 -11.66
CA GLU A 181 -1.81 17.88 -10.20
C GLU A 181 -0.64 17.19 -9.47
N LEU A 182 0.11 16.31 -10.16
CA LEU A 182 1.16 15.51 -9.50
C LEU A 182 2.29 16.37 -8.95
N GLU A 183 2.76 17.38 -9.70
CA GLU A 183 3.83 18.26 -9.22
C GLU A 183 3.42 19.10 -8.02
N PRO A 184 2.25 19.78 -8.02
CA PRO A 184 1.71 20.41 -6.82
C PRO A 184 1.58 19.45 -5.62
N LEU A 185 1.17 18.21 -5.83
CA LEU A 185 1.04 17.20 -4.78
C LEU A 185 2.39 16.77 -4.21
N ILE A 186 3.42 16.62 -5.05
CA ILE A 186 4.81 16.33 -4.61
C ILE A 186 5.31 17.48 -3.70
N GLN A 187 5.11 18.72 -4.11
CA GLN A 187 5.49 19.90 -3.33
C GLN A 187 4.70 19.99 -2.03
N LEU A 188 3.40 19.69 -2.08
CA LEU A 188 2.56 19.65 -0.90
C LEU A 188 3.03 18.56 0.08
N ALA A 189 3.33 17.35 -0.38
CA ALA A 189 3.89 16.29 0.45
C ALA A 189 5.18 16.74 1.16
N ALA A 190 6.08 17.42 0.43
CA ALA A 190 7.33 17.95 1.00
C ALA A 190 7.07 18.93 2.16
N ARG A 191 6.05 19.80 2.05
CA ARG A 191 5.67 20.75 3.12
C ARG A 191 5.27 20.07 4.43
N TYR A 192 4.70 18.88 4.35
CA TYR A 192 4.37 18.04 5.52
C TYR A 192 5.49 17.09 5.94
N GLY A 193 6.68 17.17 5.32
CA GLY A 193 7.77 16.21 5.56
C GLY A 193 7.40 14.78 5.17
N ALA A 194 6.51 14.66 4.20
CA ALA A 194 6.02 13.39 3.66
C ALA A 194 6.67 13.07 2.31
N PHE A 195 6.74 11.79 2.00
CA PHE A 195 7.08 11.31 0.67
C PHE A 195 5.85 11.33 -0.24
N PHE A 196 6.09 11.27 -1.54
CA PHE A 196 5.05 11.14 -2.55
C PHE A 196 5.21 9.82 -3.29
N MET A 197 4.09 9.16 -3.53
CA MET A 197 3.97 7.95 -4.34
C MET A 197 2.76 8.08 -5.28
N VAL A 198 2.85 7.47 -6.45
CA VAL A 198 1.76 7.45 -7.42
C VAL A 198 1.51 6.02 -7.92
N GLN A 199 0.28 5.71 -8.28
CA GLN A 199 -0.07 4.50 -9.03
C GLN A 199 -1.05 4.86 -10.15
N PRO A 200 -0.99 4.17 -11.29
CA PRO A 200 -1.98 4.40 -12.34
C PRO A 200 -3.34 3.89 -11.88
N TYR A 201 -4.38 4.58 -12.32
CA TYR A 201 -5.73 4.06 -12.21
C TYR A 201 -5.85 2.75 -13.02
N CYS A 202 -6.60 1.82 -12.49
CA CYS A 202 -6.93 0.56 -13.15
C CYS A 202 -8.44 0.29 -12.95
N ASN A 203 -9.16 0.10 -14.04
CA ASN A 203 -10.62 -0.08 -14.05
C ASN A 203 -11.12 -1.37 -13.38
N LEU A 204 -10.24 -2.21 -12.88
CA LEU A 204 -10.62 -3.44 -12.15
C LEU A 204 -11.29 -3.16 -10.79
N LYS A 205 -11.10 -1.97 -10.22
CA LYS A 205 -11.76 -1.57 -8.95
C LYS A 205 -13.12 -0.91 -9.13
N GLY A 206 -13.70 -0.98 -10.29
CA GLY A 206 -14.90 -0.24 -10.66
C GLY A 206 -14.60 1.14 -11.24
N GLY A 207 -15.58 2.01 -11.32
CA GLY A 207 -15.42 3.38 -11.79
C GLY A 207 -15.33 3.56 -13.30
N GLY A 208 -15.18 2.56 -14.12
CA GLY A 208 -15.18 2.66 -15.58
C GLY A 208 -13.86 3.09 -16.22
N ARG A 209 -13.79 2.97 -17.54
CA ARG A 209 -12.56 3.27 -18.32
C ARG A 209 -12.30 4.78 -18.50
N GLU A 210 -13.28 5.63 -18.27
CA GLU A 210 -13.21 7.08 -18.39
C GLU A 210 -12.17 7.72 -17.45
N PHE A 211 -11.79 7.02 -16.38
CA PHE A 211 -10.75 7.48 -15.46
C PHE A 211 -9.32 7.08 -15.89
N THR A 212 -9.17 6.20 -16.86
CA THR A 212 -7.85 5.77 -17.33
C THR A 212 -7.16 6.92 -18.06
N HIS A 213 -5.91 7.23 -17.69
CA HIS A 213 -5.12 8.22 -18.41
C HIS A 213 -4.89 7.77 -19.86
N ASP A 214 -5.02 8.69 -20.79
CA ASP A 214 -4.97 8.44 -22.24
C ASP A 214 -3.76 9.10 -22.92
N VAL A 215 -2.85 9.67 -22.15
CA VAL A 215 -1.63 10.31 -22.62
C VAL A 215 -0.40 9.61 -22.06
N ALA A 216 0.70 9.64 -22.79
CA ALA A 216 1.99 9.15 -22.33
C ALA A 216 2.50 10.00 -21.16
N VAL A 217 2.68 9.38 -19.99
CA VAL A 217 3.03 10.05 -18.74
C VAL A 217 4.37 9.59 -18.15
N ALA A 218 4.89 8.44 -18.58
CA ALA A 218 6.08 7.83 -17.98
C ALA A 218 7.28 8.80 -18.01
N ARG A 219 7.51 9.50 -19.12
CA ARG A 219 8.60 10.50 -19.23
C ARG A 219 8.42 11.63 -18.21
N ARG A 220 7.21 12.19 -18.09
CA ARG A 220 6.92 13.25 -17.13
C ARG A 220 7.12 12.79 -15.69
N LEU A 221 6.71 11.57 -15.37
CA LEU A 221 6.92 10.99 -14.05
C LEU A 221 8.42 10.82 -13.71
N LEU A 222 9.23 10.42 -14.67
CA LEU A 222 10.69 10.31 -14.49
C LEU A 222 11.35 11.68 -14.30
N GLU A 223 10.96 12.69 -15.07
CA GLU A 223 11.44 14.07 -14.91
C GLU A 223 11.09 14.61 -13.49
N LEU A 224 9.86 14.39 -13.03
CA LEU A 224 9.46 14.76 -11.67
C LEU A 224 10.21 13.99 -10.59
N HIS A 225 10.45 12.69 -10.81
CA HIS A 225 11.23 11.86 -9.89
C HIS A 225 12.68 12.34 -9.77
N GLU A 226 13.29 12.81 -10.85
CA GLU A 226 14.63 13.39 -10.83
C GLU A 226 14.67 14.76 -10.14
N LYS A 227 13.63 15.56 -10.34
CA LYS A 227 13.49 16.90 -9.77
C LYS A 227 13.22 16.89 -8.25
N TYR A 228 12.48 15.91 -7.75
CA TYR A 228 11.98 15.89 -6.37
C TYR A 228 12.43 14.66 -5.59
N GLU A 229 13.31 14.83 -4.63
CA GLU A 229 13.83 13.74 -3.79
C GLU A 229 12.77 13.04 -2.93
N ASN A 230 11.65 13.69 -2.63
CA ASN A 230 10.55 13.10 -1.88
C ASN A 230 9.59 12.29 -2.76
N PHE A 231 9.75 12.26 -4.07
CA PHE A 231 9.04 11.34 -4.96
C PHE A 231 9.79 10.00 -5.00
N ILE A 232 9.24 8.98 -4.35
CA ILE A 232 9.97 7.75 -4.03
C ILE A 232 9.50 6.50 -4.77
N SER A 233 8.55 6.59 -5.69
CA SER A 233 8.18 5.46 -6.54
C SER A 233 9.39 5.00 -7.38
N ASN A 234 9.53 3.70 -7.56
CA ASN A 234 10.68 3.13 -8.27
C ASN A 234 10.67 3.51 -9.75
N LYS A 235 11.82 3.89 -10.32
CA LYS A 235 11.93 4.25 -11.75
C LYS A 235 11.46 3.13 -12.67
N TYR A 236 11.79 1.87 -12.37
CA TYR A 236 11.28 0.71 -13.11
C TYR A 236 9.75 0.65 -13.14
N PHE A 237 9.10 1.04 -12.05
CA PHE A 237 7.65 1.12 -11.95
C PHE A 237 7.12 2.28 -12.82
N LEU A 238 7.71 3.48 -12.70
CA LEU A 238 7.29 4.68 -13.43
C LEU A 238 7.45 4.54 -14.95
N GLU A 239 8.54 3.93 -15.42
CA GLU A 239 8.82 3.67 -16.85
C GLU A 239 7.73 2.84 -17.56
N ARG A 240 6.92 2.10 -16.81
CA ARG A 240 5.91 1.17 -17.34
C ARG A 240 4.48 1.65 -17.22
N PHE A 241 4.27 2.92 -16.84
CA PHE A 241 2.91 3.47 -16.75
C PHE A 241 2.20 3.47 -18.10
N ASP A 242 2.91 3.83 -19.17
CA ASP A 242 2.34 3.87 -20.51
C ASP A 242 2.03 2.45 -21.02
N LEU A 243 2.89 1.47 -20.75
CA LEU A 243 2.60 0.06 -21.06
C LEU A 243 1.35 -0.47 -20.33
N ALA A 244 1.10 0.01 -19.12
CA ALA A 244 -0.10 -0.38 -18.38
C ALA A 244 -1.38 0.06 -19.06
N HIS A 245 -1.33 1.18 -19.80
CA HIS A 245 -2.40 1.66 -20.65
C HIS A 245 -2.50 0.86 -21.96
N ASP A 246 -1.38 0.58 -22.63
CA ASP A 246 -1.28 0.03 -23.99
C ASP A 246 -1.32 -1.51 -24.07
N GLY A 247 -2.20 -2.15 -23.31
CA GLY A 247 -2.37 -3.61 -23.37
C GLY A 247 -1.77 -4.36 -22.18
N GLY A 248 -1.30 -3.64 -21.19
CA GLY A 248 -0.91 -4.17 -19.89
C GLY A 248 0.53 -4.66 -19.81
N VAL A 249 1.02 -4.82 -18.60
CA VAL A 249 2.38 -5.24 -18.30
C VAL A 249 2.45 -6.76 -18.12
N PRO A 250 3.22 -7.50 -18.93
CA PRO A 250 3.35 -8.95 -18.80
C PRO A 250 4.20 -9.34 -17.57
N GLY A 251 4.16 -10.63 -17.19
CA GLY A 251 5.06 -11.19 -16.19
C GLY A 251 4.65 -10.94 -14.75
N CYS A 252 3.35 -10.81 -14.46
CA CYS A 252 2.81 -10.57 -13.12
C CYS A 252 3.28 -11.60 -12.10
N ARG A 253 3.88 -11.14 -10.99
CA ARG A 253 4.41 -11.97 -9.90
C ARG A 253 3.44 -12.15 -8.74
N ALA A 254 2.13 -11.97 -8.96
CA ALA A 254 1.10 -12.29 -7.97
C ALA A 254 1.18 -13.75 -7.53
N GLY A 255 1.11 -14.00 -6.24
CA GLY A 255 1.35 -15.31 -5.64
C GLY A 255 2.83 -15.61 -5.32
N LYS A 256 3.79 -14.95 -5.99
CA LYS A 256 5.23 -15.16 -5.78
C LYS A 256 5.89 -14.02 -4.99
N GLY A 257 5.69 -12.79 -5.43
CA GLY A 257 6.28 -11.61 -4.80
C GLY A 257 5.34 -10.94 -3.81
N PHE A 258 4.06 -11.02 -4.10
CA PHE A 258 2.98 -10.42 -3.33
C PHE A 258 1.70 -11.24 -3.43
N PHE A 259 0.78 -11.04 -2.49
CA PHE A 259 -0.55 -11.65 -2.47
C PHE A 259 -1.53 -10.79 -1.66
N ASN A 260 -2.80 -11.21 -1.58
CA ASN A 260 -3.87 -10.52 -0.87
C ASN A 260 -4.52 -11.41 0.19
N ILE A 261 -5.02 -10.80 1.25
CA ILE A 261 -5.93 -11.38 2.24
C ILE A 261 -7.12 -10.44 2.38
N ASP A 262 -8.32 -10.97 2.32
CA ASP A 262 -9.55 -10.20 2.51
C ASP A 262 -9.95 -10.09 3.99
N ASN A 263 -11.07 -9.41 4.26
CA ASN A 263 -11.59 -9.21 5.61
C ASN A 263 -12.17 -10.48 6.26
N PHE A 264 -12.30 -11.59 5.52
CA PHE A 264 -12.69 -12.91 6.00
C PHE A 264 -11.49 -13.84 6.22
N GLY A 265 -10.28 -13.39 5.91
CA GLY A 265 -9.06 -14.18 6.00
C GLY A 265 -8.77 -15.05 4.77
N MET A 266 -9.56 -14.91 3.71
CA MET A 266 -9.33 -15.63 2.47
C MET A 266 -8.11 -15.09 1.75
N VAL A 267 -7.22 -15.98 1.37
CA VAL A 267 -6.00 -15.66 0.63
C VAL A 267 -6.26 -15.78 -0.86
N ALA A 268 -5.90 -14.75 -1.62
CA ALA A 268 -5.93 -14.73 -3.07
C ALA A 268 -4.55 -14.33 -3.63
N LYS A 269 -4.23 -14.69 -4.87
CA LYS A 269 -2.93 -14.31 -5.47
C LYS A 269 -2.76 -12.79 -5.59
N CYS A 270 -3.85 -12.02 -5.76
CA CYS A 270 -3.85 -10.55 -5.78
C CYS A 270 -5.21 -9.96 -5.34
N VAL A 271 -5.28 -8.65 -5.21
CA VAL A 271 -6.49 -7.92 -4.77
C VAL A 271 -7.66 -8.00 -5.77
N GLU A 272 -7.40 -8.38 -7.01
CA GLU A 272 -8.39 -8.47 -8.08
C GLU A 272 -8.82 -9.92 -8.41
N ASP A 273 -8.31 -10.90 -7.68
CA ASP A 273 -8.59 -12.33 -7.92
C ASP A 273 -9.25 -12.98 -6.69
N LEU A 274 -10.23 -12.30 -6.11
CA LEU A 274 -10.91 -12.74 -4.89
C LEU A 274 -11.86 -13.94 -5.12
N GLU A 275 -12.27 -14.16 -6.38
CA GLU A 275 -13.15 -15.28 -6.76
C GLU A 275 -12.44 -16.64 -6.72
N HIS A 276 -11.10 -16.66 -6.70
CA HIS A 276 -10.30 -17.87 -6.67
C HIS A 276 -9.45 -17.95 -5.39
N PRO A 277 -10.08 -18.18 -4.23
CA PRO A 277 -9.39 -18.23 -2.95
C PRO A 277 -8.44 -19.44 -2.87
N LEU A 278 -7.27 -19.21 -2.33
CA LEU A 278 -6.20 -20.18 -2.18
C LEU A 278 -6.11 -20.75 -0.74
N GLY A 279 -7.11 -20.49 0.07
CA GLY A 279 -7.25 -20.94 1.46
C GLY A 279 -7.53 -19.78 2.42
N ASN A 280 -7.72 -20.12 3.69
CA ASN A 280 -7.96 -19.15 4.76
C ASN A 280 -6.75 -19.08 5.69
N ILE A 281 -6.19 -17.89 5.89
CA ILE A 281 -4.96 -17.70 6.68
C ILE A 281 -5.14 -18.00 8.16
N VAL A 282 -6.36 -17.98 8.66
CA VAL A 282 -6.67 -18.24 10.07
C VAL A 282 -6.75 -19.73 10.37
N SER A 283 -7.32 -20.53 9.45
CA SER A 283 -7.63 -21.96 9.65
C SER A 283 -6.69 -22.92 8.94
N ASP A 284 -6.14 -22.55 7.78
CA ASP A 284 -5.37 -23.46 6.94
C ASP A 284 -3.87 -23.45 7.30
N ASP A 285 -3.18 -24.53 6.93
CA ASP A 285 -1.72 -24.56 7.05
C ASP A 285 -1.04 -23.55 6.11
N ALA A 286 -0.18 -22.71 6.68
CA ALA A 286 0.53 -21.67 5.96
C ALA A 286 1.40 -22.17 4.82
N LEU A 287 2.06 -23.32 4.97
CA LEU A 287 2.92 -23.88 3.94
C LEU A 287 2.09 -24.47 2.79
N GLY A 288 0.92 -25.02 3.08
CA GLY A 288 -0.07 -25.40 2.09
C GLY A 288 -0.57 -24.19 1.28
N ILE A 289 -0.89 -23.08 1.95
CA ILE A 289 -1.24 -21.82 1.29
C ILE A 289 -0.09 -21.36 0.37
N LEU A 290 1.15 -21.37 0.86
CA LEU A 290 2.32 -20.98 0.06
C LEU A 290 2.48 -21.86 -1.19
N SER A 291 2.24 -23.16 -1.07
CA SER A 291 2.28 -24.08 -2.21
C SER A 291 1.24 -23.70 -3.27
N ARG A 292 0.00 -23.42 -2.86
CA ARG A 292 -1.08 -22.96 -3.74
C ARG A 292 -0.79 -21.60 -4.38
N LEU A 293 -0.21 -20.65 -3.61
CA LEU A 293 0.25 -19.36 -4.13
C LEU A 293 1.31 -19.53 -5.24
N ASN A 294 2.30 -20.39 -5.02
CA ASN A 294 3.32 -20.68 -6.02
C ASN A 294 2.76 -21.38 -7.27
N ALA A 295 1.78 -22.28 -7.13
CA ALA A 295 1.10 -22.92 -8.24
C ALA A 295 0.29 -21.87 -9.06
N ALA A 296 -0.47 -21.01 -8.37
CA ALA A 296 -1.22 -19.93 -8.99
C ALA A 296 -0.32 -18.93 -9.74
N TRP A 297 0.87 -18.62 -9.20
CA TRP A 297 1.85 -17.80 -9.90
C TRP A 297 2.40 -18.46 -11.16
N ARG A 298 2.73 -19.77 -11.13
CA ARG A 298 3.25 -20.47 -12.33
C ARG A 298 2.26 -20.49 -13.46
N ALA A 299 0.96 -20.57 -13.16
CA ALA A 299 -0.13 -20.52 -14.13
C ALA A 299 -0.57 -19.09 -14.51
N ASN A 300 0.06 -18.05 -13.93
CA ASN A 300 -0.41 -16.69 -14.06
C ASN A 300 0.05 -16.02 -15.34
N THR A 301 -0.87 -15.74 -16.25
CA THR A 301 -0.66 -15.01 -17.51
C THR A 301 -1.19 -13.57 -17.47
N CYS A 302 -1.66 -13.10 -16.32
CA CYS A 302 -2.29 -11.78 -16.15
C CYS A 302 -1.34 -10.64 -16.46
N ARG A 303 -1.89 -9.60 -17.12
CA ARG A 303 -1.19 -8.37 -17.48
C ARG A 303 -2.01 -7.10 -17.20
N SER A 304 -3.19 -7.23 -16.58
CA SER A 304 -4.26 -6.22 -16.57
C SER A 304 -4.03 -5.03 -15.67
N CYS A 305 -3.20 -5.11 -14.62
CA CYS A 305 -3.00 -4.00 -13.68
C CYS A 305 -1.53 -3.58 -13.58
N TRP A 306 -1.31 -2.37 -13.05
CA TRP A 306 0.02 -1.87 -12.69
C TRP A 306 -0.05 -1.10 -11.36
N TYR A 307 -0.60 -1.72 -10.31
CA TYR A 307 -0.65 -1.14 -8.96
C TYR A 307 0.71 -1.12 -8.28
N ASN A 308 0.88 -0.29 -7.26
CA ASN A 308 2.09 -0.24 -6.45
C ASN A 308 2.50 -1.59 -5.88
N CYS A 309 1.54 -2.38 -5.37
CA CYS A 309 1.81 -3.73 -4.84
C CYS A 309 2.41 -4.67 -5.90
N ARG A 310 2.18 -4.41 -7.18
CA ARG A 310 2.77 -5.13 -8.29
C ARG A 310 4.07 -4.47 -8.74
N GLY A 311 4.00 -3.23 -9.20
CA GLY A 311 5.13 -2.58 -9.87
C GLY A 311 6.34 -2.35 -8.97
N GLU A 312 6.13 -1.90 -7.73
CA GLU A 312 7.21 -1.72 -6.75
C GLU A 312 7.87 -3.04 -6.34
N ILE A 313 7.07 -4.12 -6.23
CA ILE A 313 7.62 -5.44 -5.89
C ILE A 313 8.30 -6.09 -7.09
N GLU A 314 7.74 -5.97 -8.30
CA GLU A 314 8.37 -6.49 -9.52
C GLU A 314 9.69 -5.77 -9.83
N ALA A 315 9.81 -4.49 -9.48
CA ALA A 315 11.07 -3.75 -9.58
C ALA A 315 12.22 -4.45 -8.84
N LEU A 316 11.96 -5.07 -7.69
CA LEU A 316 12.99 -5.77 -6.91
C LEU A 316 13.59 -6.98 -7.64
N TYR A 317 12.86 -7.57 -8.60
CA TYR A 317 13.32 -8.70 -9.42
C TYR A 317 14.05 -8.26 -10.69
N ASN A 318 14.17 -6.97 -10.93
CA ASN A 318 14.94 -6.38 -12.01
C ASN A 318 16.22 -5.74 -11.45
N PRO A 319 17.43 -6.00 -11.99
CA PRO A 319 18.68 -5.46 -11.44
C PRO A 319 18.68 -3.93 -11.31
N ARG A 320 18.18 -3.20 -12.32
CA ARG A 320 18.09 -1.73 -12.28
C ARG A 320 17.06 -1.26 -11.25
N GLY A 321 15.89 -1.90 -11.22
CA GLY A 321 14.84 -1.60 -10.23
C GLY A 321 15.31 -1.88 -8.80
N PHE A 322 16.04 -2.98 -8.58
CA PHE A 322 16.64 -3.32 -7.29
C PHE A 322 17.63 -2.25 -6.82
N LEU A 323 18.58 -1.86 -7.68
CA LEU A 323 19.54 -0.79 -7.37
C LEU A 323 18.83 0.54 -7.07
N ASN A 324 17.76 0.85 -7.81
CA ASN A 324 16.98 2.07 -7.63
C ASN A 324 16.17 2.08 -6.32
N ALA A 325 15.77 0.90 -5.81
CA ALA A 325 15.10 0.78 -4.52
C ALA A 325 16.05 1.02 -3.32
N MET A 326 17.35 0.76 -3.47
CA MET A 326 18.33 0.84 -2.36
C MET A 326 18.40 2.21 -1.68
N PRO A 327 18.48 3.36 -2.39
CA PRO A 327 18.47 4.67 -1.75
C PRO A 327 17.18 4.92 -0.93
N VAL A 328 16.05 4.43 -1.40
CA VAL A 328 14.76 4.55 -0.68
C VAL A 328 14.78 3.72 0.59
N VAL A 329 15.29 2.50 0.55
CA VAL A 329 15.45 1.63 1.72
C VAL A 329 16.43 2.23 2.72
N LEU A 330 17.55 2.80 2.25
CA LEU A 330 18.59 3.41 3.06
C LEU A 330 18.23 4.82 3.55
N SER A 331 17.53 5.64 2.73
CA SER A 331 17.19 7.03 3.07
C SER A 331 16.20 7.14 4.24
N THR A 332 15.38 6.13 4.46
CA THR A 332 14.62 6.04 5.72
C THR A 332 15.53 5.92 6.93
N TRP A 333 16.80 5.60 6.75
CA TRP A 333 17.80 5.48 7.79
C TRP A 333 18.64 6.75 7.98
N SER A 334 18.95 7.50 6.90
CA SER A 334 19.85 8.67 6.94
C SER A 334 19.13 10.02 7.12
N ARG A 335 17.91 10.21 6.61
CA ARG A 335 17.20 11.50 6.67
C ARG A 335 16.67 11.89 8.04
N THR A 336 16.59 10.96 8.98
CA THR A 336 16.25 11.25 10.37
C THR A 336 17.43 11.74 11.22
N ARG A 337 18.65 11.83 10.67
CA ARG A 337 19.82 12.39 11.34
C ARG A 337 19.95 13.93 11.26
N ARG A 338 19.07 14.60 10.52
CA ARG A 338 19.09 16.08 10.38
C ARG A 338 17.86 16.71 11.03
N LYS A 339 17.71 16.53 12.34
CA LYS A 339 17.03 17.45 13.25
C LYS A 339 17.70 17.38 14.59
#